data_4945e1c5bc539e6ef98f4f225ab9b487
#
_entry.id   4945e1c5bc539e6ef98f4f225ab9b487
#
_cell.length_a   1.000
_cell.length_b   1.000
_cell.length_c   1.000
_cell.angle_alpha   90.00
_cell.angle_beta   90.00
_cell.angle_gamma   90.00
#
_symmetry.space_group_name_H-M   'P 1'
#
loop_
_entity.id
_entity.type
_entity.pdbx_description
1 polymer ?
#
loop_
_entity_poly.entity_id
_entity_poly.type
_entity_poly.pdbx_seq_one_letter_code
_entity_poly.pdbx_strand_id
1 'polypeptide(L)'
;MSQLNEASSYLEKLTEKAEDSDINKLSLDICESINKKTVIVYSGTNMSKVISSRWKTQINENAKSKAFVGYLPEVHHNEILSWDADIDGSKNNYIVILIRDRNEHVQISKRFEFTKELIGEKVNIVEVNLNNQESTLKTLLELVLLGDLVSLNLANKLTIDPKNIDTIENLKKLLGG
;
A
#
# COMPACT_ATOMS: atom_id res chain seq x y z
N MET A 1 -11.69 22.99 18.29
CA MET A 1 -10.52 22.93 17.36
C MET A 1 -11.04 22.53 15.98
N SER A 2 -10.43 23.00 14.88
CA SER A 2 -10.82 22.50 13.56
C SER A 2 -10.32 21.06 13.37
N GLN A 3 -11.03 20.26 12.58
CA GLN A 3 -10.62 18.88 12.25
C GLN A 3 -9.17 18.80 11.70
N LEU A 4 -8.72 19.85 11.01
CA LEU A 4 -7.36 19.96 10.49
C LEU A 4 -6.32 20.06 11.63
N ASN A 5 -6.59 20.89 12.65
CA ASN A 5 -5.65 21.01 13.78
C ASN A 5 -5.57 19.72 14.60
N GLU A 6 -6.68 19.02 14.76
CA GLU A 6 -6.69 17.71 15.43
C GLU A 6 -5.91 16.66 14.62
N ALA A 7 -6.05 16.67 13.30
CA ALA A 7 -5.32 15.75 12.43
C ALA A 7 -3.82 16.06 12.40
N SER A 8 -3.42 17.35 12.41
CA SER A 8 -2.02 17.76 12.52
C SER A 8 -1.39 17.25 13.82
N SER A 9 -2.03 17.55 14.97
CA SER A 9 -1.54 17.10 16.26
C SER A 9 -1.51 15.57 16.39
N TYR A 10 -2.40 14.86 15.70
CA TYR A 10 -2.38 13.40 15.63
C TYR A 10 -1.14 12.89 14.88
N LEU A 11 -0.85 13.45 13.70
CA LEU A 11 0.34 13.09 12.93
C LEU A 11 1.64 13.41 13.68
N GLU A 12 1.71 14.57 14.33
CA GLU A 12 2.85 14.93 15.17
C GLU A 12 3.14 13.85 16.21
N LYS A 13 2.11 13.37 16.93
CA LYS A 13 2.24 12.28 17.90
C LYS A 13 2.72 10.97 17.30
N LEU A 14 2.24 10.63 16.09
CA LEU A 14 2.68 9.40 15.40
C LEU A 14 4.15 9.47 15.00
N THR A 15 4.70 10.67 14.82
CA THR A 15 6.07 10.91 14.37
C THR A 15 7.02 11.32 15.48
N GLU A 16 6.55 11.62 16.71
CA GLU A 16 7.35 12.09 17.85
C GLU A 16 8.54 11.18 18.24
N LYS A 17 8.47 9.90 17.88
CA LYS A 17 9.54 8.91 18.07
C LYS A 17 9.74 8.12 16.78
N ALA A 18 10.06 8.83 15.71
CA ALA A 18 9.97 8.29 14.35
C ALA A 18 10.56 6.88 14.17
N GLU A 19 11.74 6.61 14.74
CA GLU A 19 12.40 5.31 14.61
C GLU A 19 11.75 4.22 15.47
N ASP A 20 11.27 4.55 16.67
CA ASP A 20 10.68 3.62 17.64
C ASP A 20 9.13 3.59 17.60
N SER A 21 8.51 4.37 16.71
CA SER A 21 7.05 4.43 16.61
C SER A 21 6.44 3.12 16.11
N ASP A 22 5.26 2.79 16.58
CA ASP A 22 4.55 1.57 16.15
C ASP A 22 4.24 1.60 14.65
N ILE A 23 3.98 2.78 14.08
CA ILE A 23 3.75 2.93 12.63
C ILE A 23 5.03 2.65 11.83
N ASN A 24 6.21 3.03 12.33
CA ASN A 24 7.47 2.69 11.67
C ASN A 24 7.78 1.20 11.77
N LYS A 25 7.57 0.57 12.93
CA LYS A 25 7.72 -0.88 13.09
C LYS A 25 6.81 -1.64 12.11
N LEU A 26 5.53 -1.24 12.03
CA LEU A 26 4.61 -1.82 11.06
C LEU A 26 5.10 -1.64 9.61
N SER A 27 5.64 -0.47 9.28
CA SER A 27 6.20 -0.22 7.95
C SER A 27 7.39 -1.12 7.63
N LEU A 28 8.26 -1.39 8.60
CA LEU A 28 9.39 -2.31 8.46
C LEU A 28 8.93 -3.76 8.26
N ASP A 29 7.92 -4.22 9.01
CA ASP A 29 7.34 -5.57 8.86
C ASP A 29 6.74 -5.75 7.46
N ILE A 30 6.06 -4.72 6.95
CA ILE A 30 5.54 -4.72 5.58
C ILE A 30 6.70 -4.78 4.57
N CYS A 31 7.75 -3.99 4.77
CA CYS A 31 8.95 -4.01 3.91
C CYS A 31 9.62 -5.39 3.89
N GLU A 32 9.74 -6.04 5.05
CA GLU A 32 10.27 -7.41 5.12
C GLU A 32 9.44 -8.38 4.28
N SER A 33 8.12 -8.25 4.35
CA SER A 33 7.19 -9.07 3.57
C SER A 33 7.28 -8.80 2.07
N ILE A 34 7.47 -7.54 1.65
CA ILE A 34 7.63 -7.14 0.25
C ILE A 34 8.96 -7.68 -0.30
N ASN A 35 10.06 -7.41 0.42
CA ASN A 35 11.41 -7.73 -0.04
C ASN A 35 11.65 -7.26 -1.50
N LYS A 36 11.90 -8.17 -2.44
CA LYS A 36 12.12 -7.89 -3.88
C LYS A 36 10.92 -8.27 -4.76
N LYS A 37 9.78 -8.55 -4.14
CA LYS A 37 8.57 -9.00 -4.86
C LYS A 37 7.85 -7.84 -5.54
N THR A 38 7.12 -8.16 -6.59
CA THR A 38 6.15 -7.24 -7.20
C THR A 38 4.96 -7.09 -6.25
N VAL A 39 4.60 -5.84 -5.96
CA VAL A 39 3.51 -5.52 -5.02
C VAL A 39 2.20 -5.35 -5.79
N ILE A 40 1.20 -6.11 -5.42
CA ILE A 40 -0.18 -5.93 -5.89
C ILE A 40 -0.98 -5.36 -4.72
N VAL A 41 -1.55 -4.18 -4.88
CA VAL A 41 -2.37 -3.54 -3.85
C VAL A 41 -3.83 -3.68 -4.22
N TYR A 42 -4.57 -4.51 -3.50
CA TYR A 42 -6.02 -4.62 -3.66
C TYR A 42 -6.73 -3.74 -2.64
N SER A 43 -7.76 -3.06 -3.09
CA SER A 43 -8.61 -2.23 -2.24
C SER A 43 -10.07 -2.29 -2.68
N GLY A 44 -10.96 -1.82 -1.83
CA GLY A 44 -12.35 -1.60 -2.16
C GLY A 44 -12.55 -0.29 -2.93
N THR A 45 -13.70 0.32 -2.68
CA THR A 45 -14.11 1.61 -3.24
C THR A 45 -13.77 2.76 -2.27
N ASN A 46 -14.09 3.99 -2.66
CA ASN A 46 -13.97 5.18 -1.82
C ASN A 46 -12.53 5.48 -1.37
N MET A 47 -12.33 5.64 -0.06
CA MET A 47 -11.05 6.07 0.51
C MET A 47 -9.92 5.05 0.29
N SER A 48 -10.20 3.77 0.46
CA SER A 48 -9.19 2.72 0.27
C SER A 48 -8.64 2.70 -1.16
N LYS A 49 -9.46 3.05 -2.16
CA LYS A 49 -9.02 3.21 -3.55
C LYS A 49 -8.01 4.35 -3.73
N VAL A 50 -8.22 5.48 -3.09
CA VAL A 50 -7.30 6.63 -3.16
C VAL A 50 -5.96 6.28 -2.50
N ILE A 51 -6.02 5.65 -1.34
CA ILE A 51 -4.83 5.24 -0.59
C ILE A 51 -4.01 4.19 -1.36
N SER A 52 -4.66 3.16 -1.90
CA SER A 52 -3.97 2.13 -2.67
C SER A 52 -3.26 2.70 -3.90
N SER A 53 -3.90 3.64 -4.60
CA SER A 53 -3.27 4.37 -5.70
C SER A 53 -2.03 5.14 -5.23
N ARG A 54 -2.10 5.81 -4.08
CA ARG A 54 -0.96 6.52 -3.52
C ARG A 54 0.16 5.56 -3.12
N TRP A 55 -0.14 4.48 -2.42
CA TRP A 55 0.86 3.47 -2.06
C TRP A 55 1.60 2.94 -3.29
N LYS A 56 0.85 2.59 -4.33
CA LYS A 56 1.44 2.15 -5.60
C LYS A 56 2.40 3.19 -6.16
N THR A 57 2.00 4.46 -6.21
CA THR A 57 2.87 5.52 -6.77
C THR A 57 4.10 5.75 -5.93
N GLN A 58 3.98 5.78 -4.60
CA GLN A 58 5.13 5.94 -3.69
C GLN A 58 6.11 4.77 -3.77
N ILE A 59 5.63 3.54 -3.82
CA ILE A 59 6.49 2.36 -3.99
C ILE A 59 7.23 2.42 -5.33
N ASN A 60 6.54 2.79 -6.42
CA ASN A 60 7.18 2.93 -7.72
C ASN A 60 8.21 4.07 -7.73
N GLU A 61 7.88 5.22 -7.14
CA GLU A 61 8.71 6.41 -7.20
C GLU A 61 9.89 6.37 -6.23
N ASN A 62 9.66 6.02 -4.95
CA ASN A 62 10.71 6.03 -3.94
C ASN A 62 11.59 4.78 -4.01
N ALA A 63 10.99 3.60 -4.02
CA ALA A 63 11.71 2.33 -3.99
C ALA A 63 12.08 1.77 -5.37
N LYS A 64 11.65 2.41 -6.46
CA LYS A 64 11.82 1.91 -7.84
C LYS A 64 11.29 0.47 -8.00
N SER A 65 10.42 0.04 -7.10
CA SER A 65 9.84 -1.30 -7.09
C SER A 65 8.55 -1.34 -7.88
N LYS A 66 8.28 -2.48 -8.51
CA LYS A 66 7.05 -2.65 -9.29
C LYS A 66 5.87 -2.79 -8.34
N ALA A 67 4.89 -1.89 -8.47
CA ALA A 67 3.64 -1.97 -7.75
C ALA A 67 2.47 -1.67 -8.69
N PHE A 68 1.38 -2.41 -8.54
CA PHE A 68 0.15 -2.30 -9.30
C PHE A 68 -1.04 -2.27 -8.36
N VAL A 69 -2.19 -1.81 -8.84
CA VAL A 69 -3.42 -1.75 -8.05
C VAL A 69 -4.53 -2.51 -8.74
N GLY A 70 -5.37 -3.15 -7.95
CA GLY A 70 -6.64 -3.71 -8.37
C GLY A 70 -7.76 -3.29 -7.42
N TYR A 71 -8.97 -3.15 -7.94
CA TYR A 71 -10.11 -2.65 -7.17
C TYR A 71 -11.23 -3.66 -7.13
N LEU A 72 -11.74 -3.95 -5.93
CA LEU A 72 -12.97 -4.71 -5.78
C LEU A 72 -14.18 -3.80 -6.06
N PRO A 73 -15.17 -4.31 -6.79
CA PRO A 73 -15.36 -5.70 -7.19
C PRO A 73 -14.70 -6.10 -8.52
N GLU A 74 -14.08 -5.19 -9.28
CA GLU A 74 -13.59 -5.42 -10.65
C GLU A 74 -12.57 -6.56 -10.73
N VAL A 75 -11.63 -6.65 -9.78
CA VAL A 75 -10.65 -7.75 -9.67
C VAL A 75 -11.30 -9.12 -9.78
N HIS A 76 -12.51 -9.29 -9.24
CA HIS A 76 -13.24 -10.57 -9.23
C HIS A 76 -13.92 -10.93 -10.55
N HIS A 77 -13.83 -10.08 -11.57
CA HIS A 77 -14.38 -10.40 -12.89
C HIS A 77 -13.33 -11.05 -13.82
N ASN A 78 -12.04 -10.78 -13.58
CA ASN A 78 -10.99 -11.19 -14.50
C ASN A 78 -9.68 -11.51 -13.77
N GLU A 79 -9.10 -10.56 -13.07
CA GLU A 79 -7.74 -10.63 -12.52
C GLU A 79 -7.58 -11.74 -11.49
N ILE A 80 -8.61 -12.04 -10.71
CA ILE A 80 -8.58 -13.09 -9.69
C ILE A 80 -8.24 -14.47 -10.26
N LEU A 81 -8.60 -14.73 -11.53
CA LEU A 81 -8.30 -15.99 -12.23
C LEU A 81 -6.81 -16.14 -12.55
N SER A 82 -6.07 -15.05 -12.62
CA SER A 82 -4.63 -15.10 -12.92
C SER A 82 -3.81 -15.81 -11.84
N TRP A 83 -4.34 -15.92 -10.62
CA TRP A 83 -3.69 -16.60 -9.51
C TRP A 83 -3.78 -18.13 -9.57
N ASP A 84 -4.51 -18.69 -10.54
CA ASP A 84 -4.65 -20.13 -10.70
C ASP A 84 -3.53 -20.76 -11.54
N ALA A 85 -2.78 -19.97 -12.32
CA ALA A 85 -1.91 -20.49 -13.36
C ALA A 85 -0.52 -20.94 -12.88
N ASP A 86 0.12 -20.20 -11.98
CA ASP A 86 1.51 -20.45 -11.53
C ASP A 86 1.65 -20.15 -10.04
N ILE A 87 1.39 -21.15 -9.21
CA ILE A 87 1.40 -21.01 -7.75
C ILE A 87 2.81 -20.75 -7.24
N ASP A 88 3.80 -21.47 -7.70
CA ASP A 88 5.19 -21.32 -7.23
C ASP A 88 5.79 -19.97 -7.66
N GLY A 89 5.56 -19.58 -8.91
CA GLY A 89 5.96 -18.27 -9.40
C GLY A 89 5.24 -17.14 -8.67
N SER A 90 3.96 -17.30 -8.40
CA SER A 90 3.17 -16.31 -7.65
C SER A 90 3.73 -16.11 -6.25
N LYS A 91 4.00 -17.17 -5.50
CA LYS A 91 4.53 -17.12 -4.13
C LYS A 91 5.90 -16.46 -4.03
N ASN A 92 6.75 -16.70 -5.03
CA ASN A 92 8.12 -16.19 -5.05
C ASN A 92 8.23 -14.76 -5.56
N ASN A 93 7.38 -14.36 -6.52
CA ASN A 93 7.55 -13.11 -7.25
C ASN A 93 6.56 -12.02 -6.86
N TYR A 94 5.47 -12.35 -6.15
CA TYR A 94 4.42 -11.40 -5.81
C TYR A 94 4.13 -11.36 -4.32
N ILE A 95 3.57 -10.24 -3.89
CA ILE A 95 2.92 -10.05 -2.60
C ILE A 95 1.64 -9.24 -2.81
N VAL A 96 0.59 -9.62 -2.12
CA VAL A 96 -0.68 -8.87 -2.15
C VAL A 96 -0.82 -8.08 -0.85
N ILE A 97 -1.07 -6.79 -0.98
CA ILE A 97 -1.42 -5.91 0.13
C ILE A 97 -2.91 -5.58 0.00
N LEU A 98 -3.69 -5.93 1.00
CA LEU A 98 -5.11 -5.60 1.08
C LEU A 98 -5.28 -4.33 1.92
N ILE A 99 -5.74 -3.23 1.31
CA ILE A 99 -6.09 -2.01 2.04
C ILE A 99 -7.59 -1.98 2.24
N ARG A 100 -8.00 -2.14 3.49
CA ARG A 100 -9.41 -2.22 3.87
C ARG A 100 -9.91 -0.93 4.49
N ASP A 101 -11.15 -0.61 4.24
CA ASP A 101 -11.84 0.54 4.83
C ASP A 101 -12.80 0.05 5.91
N ARG A 102 -12.72 0.63 7.10
CA ARG A 102 -13.63 0.32 8.20
C ARG A 102 -15.12 0.42 7.81
N ASN A 103 -15.43 1.35 6.92
CA ASN A 103 -16.80 1.62 6.44
C ASN A 103 -17.08 0.96 5.09
N GLU A 104 -16.30 -0.05 4.71
CA GLU A 104 -16.54 -0.76 3.46
C GLU A 104 -17.92 -1.44 3.46
N HIS A 105 -18.55 -1.45 2.29
CA HIS A 105 -19.82 -2.13 2.14
C HIS A 105 -19.66 -3.63 2.42
N VAL A 106 -20.66 -4.25 3.07
CA VAL A 106 -20.62 -5.67 3.45
C VAL A 106 -20.26 -6.61 2.30
N GLN A 107 -20.67 -6.31 1.08
CA GLN A 107 -20.31 -7.11 -0.10
C GLN A 107 -18.83 -6.96 -0.49
N ILE A 108 -18.21 -5.82 -0.22
CA ILE A 108 -16.76 -5.63 -0.40
C ILE A 108 -16.00 -6.41 0.68
N SER A 109 -16.45 -6.35 1.92
CA SER A 109 -15.87 -7.15 3.02
C SER A 109 -15.86 -8.64 2.69
N LYS A 110 -17.01 -9.19 2.25
CA LYS A 110 -17.10 -10.59 1.82
C LYS A 110 -16.14 -10.93 0.67
N ARG A 111 -15.92 -9.99 -0.25
CA ARG A 111 -14.97 -10.19 -1.36
C ARG A 111 -13.52 -10.24 -0.87
N PHE A 112 -13.14 -9.44 0.12
CA PHE A 112 -11.83 -9.55 0.73
C PHE A 112 -11.60 -10.90 1.40
N GLU A 113 -12.57 -11.39 2.18
CA GLU A 113 -12.46 -12.71 2.80
C GLU A 113 -12.34 -13.81 1.74
N PHE A 114 -13.17 -13.78 0.71
CA PHE A 114 -13.07 -14.71 -0.42
C PHE A 114 -11.70 -14.63 -1.13
N THR A 115 -11.16 -13.42 -1.32
CA THR A 115 -9.83 -13.24 -1.89
C THR A 115 -8.78 -13.94 -1.03
N LYS A 116 -8.80 -13.72 0.29
CA LYS A 116 -7.84 -14.35 1.21
C LYS A 116 -7.92 -15.87 1.18
N GLU A 117 -9.11 -16.43 1.16
CA GLU A 117 -9.33 -17.90 1.06
C GLU A 117 -8.79 -18.45 -0.26
N LEU A 118 -9.05 -17.76 -1.37
CA LEU A 118 -8.70 -18.25 -2.72
C LEU A 118 -7.20 -18.21 -3.01
N ILE A 119 -6.53 -17.12 -2.62
CA ILE A 119 -5.14 -16.87 -3.01
C ILE A 119 -4.13 -16.97 -1.86
N GLY A 120 -4.58 -17.12 -0.60
CA GLY A 120 -3.70 -17.11 0.57
C GLY A 120 -2.66 -18.22 0.60
N GLU A 121 -2.92 -19.36 -0.03
CA GLU A 121 -1.93 -20.44 -0.19
C GLU A 121 -0.99 -20.22 -1.40
N LYS A 122 -1.38 -19.33 -2.33
CA LYS A 122 -0.70 -19.08 -3.60
C LYS A 122 0.23 -17.86 -3.54
N VAL A 123 -0.01 -16.91 -2.63
CA VAL A 123 0.77 -15.69 -2.49
C VAL A 123 0.74 -15.18 -1.05
N ASN A 124 1.81 -14.52 -0.62
CA ASN A 124 1.79 -13.84 0.68
C ASN A 124 0.82 -12.67 0.66
N ILE A 125 -0.02 -12.58 1.67
CA ILE A 125 -0.98 -11.49 1.85
C ILE A 125 -0.63 -10.70 3.10
N VAL A 126 -0.59 -9.39 2.99
CA VAL A 126 -0.54 -8.44 4.11
C VAL A 126 -1.84 -7.66 4.12
N GLU A 127 -2.57 -7.69 5.22
CA GLU A 127 -3.79 -6.91 5.38
C GLU A 127 -3.50 -5.65 6.20
N VAL A 128 -3.83 -4.49 5.64
CA VAL A 128 -3.75 -3.19 6.31
C VAL A 128 -5.16 -2.71 6.59
N ASN A 129 -5.52 -2.76 7.85
CA ASN A 129 -6.85 -2.40 8.33
C ASN A 129 -6.90 -0.97 8.86
N LEU A 130 -7.91 -0.24 8.43
CA LEU A 130 -8.25 1.08 8.93
C LEU A 130 -9.10 1.00 10.21
N ASN A 131 -8.62 0.25 11.20
CA ASN A 131 -9.42 -0.08 12.38
C ASN A 131 -9.30 0.92 13.52
N ASN A 132 -8.66 2.06 13.34
CA ASN A 132 -8.63 2.99 14.46
C ASN A 132 -9.99 3.69 14.62
N GLN A 133 -10.32 4.03 15.86
CA GLN A 133 -11.56 4.70 16.22
C GLN A 133 -11.51 6.21 15.91
N GLU A 134 -10.48 6.63 15.20
CA GLU A 134 -10.21 8.02 14.88
C GLU A 134 -11.11 8.54 13.75
N SER A 135 -11.10 9.84 13.53
CA SER A 135 -11.86 10.43 12.44
C SER A 135 -11.34 9.97 11.09
N THR A 136 -12.22 9.98 10.09
CA THR A 136 -11.88 9.63 8.69
C THR A 136 -10.62 10.34 8.18
N LEU A 137 -10.45 11.62 8.53
CA LEU A 137 -9.27 12.40 8.11
C LEU A 137 -7.99 11.90 8.77
N LYS A 138 -8.01 11.63 10.08
CA LYS A 138 -6.84 11.09 10.80
C LYS A 138 -6.43 9.74 10.24
N THR A 139 -7.40 8.85 10.02
CA THR A 139 -7.18 7.54 9.43
C THR A 139 -6.57 7.61 8.03
N LEU A 140 -7.09 8.50 7.18
CA LEU A 140 -6.54 8.72 5.84
C LEU A 140 -5.07 9.19 5.90
N LEU A 141 -4.76 10.15 6.76
CA LEU A 141 -3.41 10.69 6.91
C LEU A 141 -2.43 9.68 7.50
N GLU A 142 -2.86 8.87 8.46
CA GLU A 142 -2.07 7.77 9.02
C GLU A 142 -1.69 6.75 7.95
N LEU A 143 -2.62 6.37 7.09
CA LEU A 143 -2.32 5.44 6.00
C LEU A 143 -1.45 6.03 4.89
N VAL A 144 -1.61 7.32 4.62
CA VAL A 144 -0.69 8.03 3.74
C VAL A 144 0.71 7.98 4.34
N LEU A 145 0.86 8.32 5.63
CA LEU A 145 2.14 8.25 6.34
C LEU A 145 2.72 6.83 6.33
N LEU A 146 1.90 5.83 6.62
CA LEU A 146 2.36 4.44 6.61
C LEU A 146 2.89 4.03 5.21
N GLY A 147 2.19 4.39 4.14
CA GLY A 147 2.63 4.12 2.76
C GLY A 147 3.91 4.85 2.39
N ASP A 148 4.07 6.10 2.84
CA ASP A 148 5.30 6.87 2.65
C ASP A 148 6.47 6.20 3.39
N LEU A 149 6.28 5.78 4.66
CA LEU A 149 7.28 5.05 5.42
C LEU A 149 7.63 3.69 4.78
N VAL A 150 6.64 2.91 4.35
CA VAL A 150 6.87 1.65 3.64
C VAL A 150 7.74 1.87 2.41
N SER A 151 7.42 2.87 1.60
CA SER A 151 8.16 3.13 0.35
C SER A 151 9.60 3.60 0.60
N LEU A 152 9.84 4.43 1.63
CA LEU A 152 11.16 4.92 2.01
C LEU A 152 12.00 3.83 2.68
N ASN A 153 11.43 3.05 3.59
CA ASN A 153 12.10 1.92 4.22
C ASN A 153 12.44 0.83 3.19
N LEU A 154 11.57 0.60 2.22
CA LEU A 154 11.85 -0.31 1.12
C LEU A 154 12.98 0.21 0.22
N ALA A 155 13.02 1.50 -0.10
CA ALA A 155 14.12 2.11 -0.83
C ALA A 155 15.45 1.92 -0.09
N ASN A 156 15.47 2.19 1.22
CA ASN A 156 16.65 1.98 2.07
C ASN A 156 17.11 0.51 2.06
N LYS A 157 16.17 -0.42 2.27
CA LYS A 157 16.46 -1.88 2.24
C LYS A 157 17.05 -2.33 0.91
N LEU A 158 16.57 -1.79 -0.20
CA LEU A 158 17.04 -2.10 -1.55
C LEU A 158 18.28 -1.29 -1.96
N THR A 159 18.77 -0.40 -1.12
CA THR A 159 19.91 0.51 -1.40
C THR A 159 19.62 1.39 -2.64
N ILE A 160 18.38 1.88 -2.74
CA ILE A 160 17.90 2.77 -3.79
C ILE A 160 17.83 4.20 -3.26
N ASP A 161 18.33 5.18 -4.03
CA ASP A 161 18.12 6.59 -3.74
C ASP A 161 16.68 7.01 -4.12
N PRO A 162 15.80 7.32 -3.14
CA PRO A 162 14.44 7.72 -3.43
C PRO A 162 14.35 9.05 -4.19
N LYS A 163 15.38 9.91 -4.10
CA LYS A 163 15.42 11.23 -4.75
C LYS A 163 15.81 11.16 -6.23
N ASN A 164 16.41 10.05 -6.67
CA ASN A 164 16.77 9.91 -8.07
C ASN A 164 15.51 9.79 -8.95
N ILE A 165 15.32 10.78 -9.82
CA ILE A 165 14.22 10.86 -10.80
C ILE A 165 14.73 11.08 -12.24
N ASP A 166 15.98 10.72 -12.52
CA ASP A 166 16.66 10.97 -13.80
C ASP A 166 15.83 10.53 -15.01
N THR A 167 15.16 9.38 -14.92
CA THR A 167 14.29 8.87 -15.99
C THR A 167 13.15 9.85 -16.30
N ILE A 168 12.54 10.43 -15.27
CA ILE A 168 11.43 11.40 -15.43
C ILE A 168 11.97 12.72 -15.97
N GLU A 169 13.12 13.17 -15.49
CA GLU A 169 13.77 14.39 -15.97
C GLU A 169 14.18 14.27 -17.42
N ASN A 170 14.74 13.13 -17.83
CA ASN A 170 15.07 12.87 -19.22
C ASN A 170 13.84 12.87 -20.12
N LEU A 171 12.73 12.29 -19.67
CA LEU A 171 11.47 12.37 -20.40
C LEU A 171 10.97 13.80 -20.55
N LYS A 172 11.02 14.63 -19.47
CA LYS A 172 10.63 16.04 -19.53
C LYS A 172 11.47 16.80 -20.55
N LYS A 173 12.80 16.61 -20.55
CA LYS A 173 13.70 17.23 -21.54
C LYS A 173 13.34 16.82 -22.98
N LEU A 174 13.01 15.55 -23.20
CA LEU A 174 12.59 15.05 -24.51
C LEU A 174 11.27 15.70 -24.98
N LEU A 175 10.35 15.98 -24.06
CA LEU A 175 9.05 16.61 -24.34
C LEU A 175 9.11 18.15 -24.42
N GLY A 176 10.29 18.77 -24.26
CA GLY A 176 10.47 20.22 -24.36
C GLY A 176 10.12 20.97 -23.08
N GLY A 177 10.14 20.33 -21.93
CA GLY A 177 9.94 20.93 -20.61
C GLY A 177 11.24 21.28 -19.90
#